data_96a3e148ee599e9e6a2fef4c62eca773
#
_entry.id   96a3e148ee599e9e6a2fef4c62eca773
#
_cell.length_a   1.000
_cell.length_b   1.000
_cell.length_c   1.000
_cell.angle_alpha   90.00
_cell.angle_beta   90.00
_cell.angle_gamma   90.00
#
_symmetry.space_group_name_H-M   'P 1'
#
loop_
_entity.id
_entity.type
_entity.pdbx_description
1 polymer ?
#
loop_
_entity_poly.entity_id
_entity_poly.type
_entity_poly.pdbx_seq_one_letter_code
_entity_poly.pdbx_strand_id
1 'polypeptide(L)'
;MDNNNNDNNNKNKNKKFISVFKNFLNGKSDTILSAAGATAIAFAFKDLVLSIATNIIHPLFRLLMINCKLNNYVDVGELNKSQNMGKNLMNFITTLVSFISIIIITYYSIKGLNNTFNILDKFE
;
A
#
# COMPACT_ATOMS: atom_id res chain seq x y z
N MET A 1 -7.83 51.69 -21.88
CA MET A 1 -9.06 51.02 -21.40
C MET A 1 -9.22 49.67 -22.10
N ASP A 2 -8.44 48.64 -21.78
CA ASP A 2 -8.69 47.30 -22.37
C ASP A 2 -7.97 46.18 -21.59
N ASN A 3 -8.06 46.18 -20.26
CA ASN A 3 -7.49 45.10 -19.44
C ASN A 3 -8.55 44.10 -18.88
N ASN A 4 -9.83 44.29 -19.17
CA ASN A 4 -10.90 43.45 -18.63
C ASN A 4 -11.22 42.18 -19.44
N ASN A 5 -10.73 42.04 -20.67
CA ASN A 5 -11.06 40.90 -21.53
C ASN A 5 -10.16 39.68 -21.29
N ASN A 6 -8.95 39.87 -20.78
CA ASN A 6 -8.00 38.77 -20.57
C ASN A 6 -8.32 37.94 -19.29
N ASP A 7 -8.85 38.57 -18.28
CA ASP A 7 -9.17 37.87 -16.99
C ASP A 7 -10.40 36.94 -17.12
N ASN A 8 -11.37 37.33 -17.97
CA ASN A 8 -12.56 36.51 -18.22
C ASN A 8 -12.25 35.25 -19.05
N ASN A 9 -11.30 35.35 -20.00
CA ASN A 9 -10.88 34.21 -20.81
C ASN A 9 -10.09 33.17 -20.00
N ASN A 10 -9.26 33.61 -19.07
CA ASN A 10 -8.51 32.71 -18.20
C ASN A 10 -9.42 32.01 -17.16
N LYS A 11 -10.38 32.72 -16.59
CA LYS A 11 -11.38 32.12 -15.71
C LYS A 11 -12.24 31.07 -16.39
N ASN A 12 -12.58 31.29 -17.66
CA ASN A 12 -13.39 30.36 -18.44
C ASN A 12 -12.60 29.10 -18.87
N LYS A 13 -11.32 29.24 -19.19
CA LYS A 13 -10.44 28.09 -19.49
C LYS A 13 -10.20 27.22 -18.25
N ASN A 14 -10.00 27.82 -17.09
CA ASN A 14 -9.81 27.10 -15.84
C ASN A 14 -11.09 26.36 -15.41
N LYS A 15 -12.26 26.97 -15.55
CA LYS A 15 -13.54 26.30 -15.30
C LYS A 15 -13.77 25.11 -16.23
N LYS A 16 -13.42 25.23 -17.50
CA LYS A 16 -13.54 24.14 -18.48
C LYS A 16 -12.59 23.00 -18.17
N PHE A 17 -11.34 23.29 -17.79
CA PHE A 17 -10.37 22.28 -17.41
C PHE A 17 -10.80 21.51 -16.15
N ILE A 18 -11.26 22.23 -15.13
CA ILE A 18 -11.75 21.64 -13.88
C ILE A 18 -12.97 20.75 -14.15
N SER A 19 -13.89 21.17 -15.01
CA SER A 19 -15.07 20.39 -15.40
C SER A 19 -14.69 19.11 -16.15
N VAL A 20 -13.76 19.19 -17.10
CA VAL A 20 -13.28 18.01 -17.87
C VAL A 20 -12.53 17.04 -16.93
N PHE A 21 -11.67 17.56 -16.07
CA PHE A 21 -10.93 16.76 -15.09
C PHE A 21 -11.88 16.08 -14.08
N LYS A 22 -12.90 16.81 -13.62
CA LYS A 22 -13.93 16.27 -12.75
C LYS A 22 -14.75 15.16 -13.42
N ASN A 23 -15.17 15.35 -14.66
CA ASN A 23 -15.88 14.31 -15.41
C ASN A 23 -15.01 13.05 -15.64
N PHE A 24 -13.73 13.24 -15.91
CA PHE A 24 -12.77 12.13 -16.00
C PHE A 24 -12.66 11.37 -14.67
N LEU A 25 -12.53 12.09 -13.57
CA LEU A 25 -12.45 11.49 -12.23
C LEU A 25 -13.77 10.84 -11.82
N ASN A 26 -14.92 11.46 -12.02
CA ASN A 26 -16.23 10.89 -11.67
C ASN A 26 -16.57 9.64 -12.49
N GLY A 27 -16.16 9.58 -13.76
CA GLY A 27 -16.43 8.41 -14.60
C GLY A 27 -15.53 7.20 -14.34
N LYS A 28 -14.33 7.41 -13.78
CA LYS A 28 -13.32 6.34 -13.63
C LYS A 28 -12.60 6.36 -12.28
N SER A 29 -12.87 7.32 -11.42
CA SER A 29 -12.15 7.49 -10.15
C SER A 29 -12.30 6.28 -9.24
N ASP A 30 -13.49 5.74 -9.11
CA ASP A 30 -13.74 4.58 -8.25
C ASP A 30 -12.96 3.35 -8.72
N THR A 31 -12.88 3.14 -10.04
CA THR A 31 -12.14 2.03 -10.63
C THR A 31 -10.64 2.21 -10.46
N ILE A 32 -10.11 3.41 -10.75
CA ILE A 32 -8.68 3.71 -10.63
C ILE A 32 -8.25 3.68 -9.16
N LEU A 33 -9.03 4.27 -8.28
CA LEU A 33 -8.75 4.31 -6.85
C LEU A 33 -8.80 2.91 -6.22
N SER A 34 -9.82 2.12 -6.60
CA SER A 34 -9.96 0.73 -6.15
C SER A 34 -8.80 -0.13 -6.65
N ALA A 35 -8.39 0.03 -7.92
CA ALA A 35 -7.25 -0.68 -8.47
C ALA A 35 -5.93 -0.30 -7.80
N ALA A 36 -5.70 1.00 -7.57
CA ALA A 36 -4.51 1.48 -6.87
C ALA A 36 -4.47 0.99 -5.41
N GLY A 37 -5.59 1.06 -4.70
CA GLY A 37 -5.73 0.56 -3.34
C GLY A 37 -5.52 -0.95 -3.26
N ALA A 38 -6.14 -1.71 -4.14
CA ALA A 38 -5.97 -3.16 -4.22
C ALA A 38 -4.51 -3.55 -4.50
N THR A 39 -3.84 -2.82 -5.39
CA THR A 39 -2.43 -3.04 -5.72
C THR A 39 -1.53 -2.76 -4.51
N ALA A 40 -1.74 -1.65 -3.80
CA ALA A 40 -0.99 -1.32 -2.60
C ALA A 40 -1.15 -2.39 -1.50
N ILE A 41 -2.38 -2.85 -1.27
CA ILE A 41 -2.67 -3.93 -0.31
C ILE A 41 -2.03 -5.25 -0.75
N ALA A 42 -2.06 -5.58 -2.05
CA ALA A 42 -1.46 -6.80 -2.58
C ALA A 42 0.07 -6.82 -2.37
N PHE A 43 0.76 -5.70 -2.60
CA PHE A 43 2.19 -5.60 -2.32
C PHE A 43 2.50 -5.73 -0.83
N ALA A 44 1.73 -5.07 0.03
CA ALA A 44 1.89 -5.19 1.47
C ALA A 44 1.61 -6.61 1.98
N PHE A 45 0.63 -7.30 1.40
CA PHE A 45 0.34 -8.71 1.69
C PHE A 45 1.47 -9.64 1.25
N LYS A 46 2.05 -9.41 0.07
CA LYS A 46 3.25 -10.14 -0.38
C LYS A 46 4.39 -10.02 0.62
N ASP A 47 4.66 -8.82 1.11
CA ASP A 47 5.72 -8.59 2.09
C ASP A 47 5.42 -9.27 3.42
N LEU A 48 4.17 -9.30 3.85
CA LEU A 48 3.74 -10.02 5.03
C LEU A 48 3.94 -11.54 4.88
N VAL A 49 3.55 -12.12 3.76
CA VAL A 49 3.76 -13.55 3.46
C VAL A 49 5.24 -13.91 3.44
N LEU A 50 6.06 -13.06 2.82
CA LEU A 50 7.51 -13.24 2.80
C LEU A 50 8.12 -13.16 4.20
N SER A 51 7.63 -12.25 5.03
CA SER A 51 8.05 -12.11 6.42
C SER A 51 7.68 -13.33 7.27
N ILE A 52 6.50 -13.92 7.06
CA ILE A 52 6.11 -15.18 7.70
C ILE A 52 7.07 -16.30 7.31
N ALA A 53 7.36 -16.43 6.02
CA ALA A 53 8.27 -17.45 5.53
C ALA A 53 9.66 -17.33 6.15
N THR A 54 10.24 -16.12 6.15
CA THR A 54 11.62 -15.89 6.58
C THR A 54 11.78 -15.84 8.10
N ASN A 55 10.83 -15.28 8.82
CA ASN A 55 10.97 -15.03 10.25
C ASN A 55 10.31 -16.10 11.13
N ILE A 56 9.39 -16.87 10.59
CA ILE A 56 8.65 -17.90 11.34
C ILE A 56 8.94 -19.30 10.77
N ILE A 57 8.71 -19.51 9.48
CA ILE A 57 8.79 -20.86 8.88
C ILE A 57 10.23 -21.36 8.85
N HIS A 58 11.18 -20.54 8.39
CA HIS A 58 12.58 -20.93 8.34
C HIS A 58 13.17 -21.30 9.71
N PRO A 59 13.00 -20.50 10.79
CA PRO A 59 13.46 -20.88 12.11
C PRO A 59 12.78 -22.15 12.63
N LEU A 60 11.48 -22.30 12.37
CA LEU A 60 10.72 -23.49 12.79
C LEU A 60 11.20 -24.76 12.07
N PHE A 61 11.43 -24.66 10.77
CA PHE A 61 11.95 -25.76 9.96
C PHE A 61 13.34 -26.19 10.41
N ARG A 62 14.18 -25.23 10.77
CA ARG A 62 15.51 -25.49 11.34
C ARG A 62 15.44 -26.26 12.67
N LEU A 63 14.54 -25.84 13.59
CA LEU A 63 14.35 -26.55 14.85
C LEU A 63 13.88 -27.98 14.60
N LEU A 64 13.00 -28.21 13.63
CA LEU A 64 12.56 -29.54 13.22
C LEU A 64 13.72 -30.37 12.69
N MET A 65 14.58 -29.83 11.84
CA MET A 65 15.73 -30.53 11.28
C MET A 65 16.75 -30.90 12.36
N ILE A 66 17.00 -30.04 13.33
CA ILE A 66 17.88 -30.33 14.47
C ILE A 66 17.30 -31.45 15.32
N ASN A 67 16.01 -31.41 15.65
CA ASN A 67 15.35 -32.41 16.45
C ASN A 67 15.24 -33.78 15.78
N CYS A 68 15.09 -33.80 14.44
CA CYS A 68 15.03 -35.03 13.66
C CYS A 68 16.41 -35.63 13.29
N LYS A 69 17.51 -35.04 13.75
CA LYS A 69 18.90 -35.45 13.41
C LYS A 69 19.21 -35.50 11.91
N LEU A 70 18.49 -34.70 11.13
CA LEU A 70 18.68 -34.59 9.68
C LEU A 70 19.87 -33.69 9.32
N ASN A 71 20.59 -33.14 10.30
CA ASN A 71 21.75 -32.27 10.11
C ASN A 71 22.90 -32.94 9.30
N ASN A 72 22.93 -34.26 9.23
CA ASN A 72 23.96 -35.00 8.50
C ASN A 72 23.70 -35.04 7.00
N TYR A 73 22.51 -34.67 6.54
CA TYR A 73 22.10 -34.79 5.13
C TYR A 73 21.93 -33.42 4.43
N VAL A 74 21.91 -32.35 5.18
CA VAL A 74 21.71 -30.98 4.66
C VAL A 74 22.73 -30.06 5.31
N ASP A 75 23.44 -29.27 4.50
CA ASP A 75 24.37 -28.26 4.99
C ASP A 75 23.58 -27.13 5.69
N VAL A 76 23.54 -27.18 7.01
CA VAL A 76 22.83 -26.23 7.88
C VAL A 76 23.63 -24.93 8.07
N GLY A 77 24.81 -24.83 7.47
CA GLY A 77 25.72 -23.68 7.64
C GLY A 77 25.14 -22.35 7.23
N GLU A 78 24.35 -22.30 6.17
CA GLU A 78 23.66 -21.07 5.75
C GLU A 78 22.44 -20.74 6.62
N LEU A 79 21.75 -21.74 7.13
CA LEU A 79 20.63 -21.57 8.05
C LEU A 79 21.06 -21.06 9.44
N ASN A 80 22.35 -21.20 9.77
CA ASN A 80 22.91 -20.74 11.03
C ASN A 80 23.13 -19.23 11.11
N LYS A 81 23.07 -18.49 10.01
CA LYS A 81 23.36 -17.06 9.96
C LYS A 81 22.23 -16.15 10.48
N SER A 82 21.02 -16.62 10.64
CA SER A 82 19.87 -15.76 11.00
C SER A 82 19.29 -16.09 12.38
N GLN A 83 20.06 -15.88 13.46
CA GLN A 83 19.84 -16.74 14.60
C GLN A 83 19.34 -16.10 15.86
N ASN A 84 18.81 -14.90 15.80
CA ASN A 84 18.13 -14.29 16.92
C ASN A 84 16.61 -14.42 16.74
N MET A 85 16.00 -15.39 17.43
CA MET A 85 14.55 -15.61 17.42
C MET A 85 13.78 -14.32 17.79
N GLY A 86 14.33 -13.53 18.72
CA GLY A 86 13.75 -12.24 19.09
C GLY A 86 13.80 -11.22 17.96
N LYS A 87 14.89 -11.17 17.19
CA LYS A 87 15.01 -10.30 16.02
C LYS A 87 14.05 -10.71 14.90
N ASN A 88 13.90 -12.00 14.66
CA ASN A 88 12.98 -12.52 13.66
C ASN A 88 11.52 -12.20 14.03
N LEU A 89 11.16 -12.39 15.30
CA LEU A 89 9.83 -12.05 15.80
C LEU A 89 9.57 -10.54 15.69
N MET A 90 10.55 -9.71 16.02
CA MET A 90 10.44 -8.25 15.88
C MET A 90 10.25 -7.82 14.43
N ASN A 91 11.00 -8.42 13.51
CA ASN A 91 10.85 -8.15 12.07
C ASN A 91 9.45 -8.54 11.59
N PHE A 92 8.93 -9.67 12.03
CA PHE A 92 7.57 -10.10 11.70
C PHE A 92 6.52 -9.11 12.24
N ILE A 93 6.63 -8.72 13.51
CA ILE A 93 5.71 -7.74 14.12
C ILE A 93 5.77 -6.40 13.38
N THR A 94 6.96 -5.92 13.03
CA THR A 94 7.13 -4.67 12.27
C THR A 94 6.44 -4.77 10.90
N THR A 95 6.60 -5.88 10.20
CA THR A 95 5.93 -6.09 8.90
C THR A 95 4.42 -6.17 9.05
N LEU A 96 3.92 -6.81 10.10
CA LEU A 96 2.49 -6.90 10.41
C LEU A 96 1.90 -5.51 10.70
N VAL A 97 2.58 -4.69 11.51
CA VAL A 97 2.18 -3.30 11.80
C VAL A 97 2.19 -2.47 10.52
N SER A 98 3.20 -2.62 9.67
CA SER A 98 3.27 -1.93 8.37
C SER A 98 2.12 -2.32 7.46
N PHE A 99 1.76 -3.60 7.39
CA PHE A 99 0.62 -4.09 6.62
C PHE A 99 -0.70 -3.45 7.09
N ILE A 100 -0.96 -3.46 8.39
CA ILE A 100 -2.15 -2.84 8.98
C ILE A 100 -2.17 -1.33 8.68
N SER A 101 -1.03 -0.66 8.81
CA SER A 101 -0.91 0.78 8.53
C SER A 101 -1.24 1.10 7.07
N ILE A 102 -0.78 0.29 6.11
CA ILE A 102 -1.09 0.48 4.69
C ILE A 102 -2.59 0.34 4.43
N ILE A 103 -3.25 -0.65 5.04
CA ILE A 103 -4.71 -0.82 4.93
C ILE A 103 -5.44 0.42 5.46
N ILE A 104 -5.06 0.92 6.63
CA ILE A 104 -5.66 2.09 7.26
C ILE A 104 -5.46 3.34 6.38
N ILE A 105 -4.23 3.59 5.93
CA ILE A 105 -3.91 4.74 5.07
C ILE A 105 -4.68 4.66 3.76
N THR A 106 -4.73 3.49 3.12
CA THR A 106 -5.48 3.28 1.88
C THR A 106 -6.97 3.56 2.08
N TYR A 107 -7.57 3.05 3.16
CA TYR A 107 -8.97 3.28 3.48
C TYR A 107 -9.28 4.77 3.69
N TYR A 108 -8.49 5.46 4.51
CA TYR A 108 -8.70 6.90 4.76
C TYR A 108 -8.42 7.77 3.55
N SER A 109 -7.47 7.38 2.71
CA SER A 109 -7.19 8.09 1.44
C SER A 109 -8.37 8.01 0.48
N ILE A 110 -8.93 6.83 0.30
CA ILE A 110 -10.12 6.63 -0.55
C ILE A 110 -11.31 7.42 0.02
N LYS A 111 -11.55 7.33 1.32
CA LYS A 111 -12.64 8.06 1.99
C LYS A 111 -12.46 9.58 1.90
N GLY A 112 -11.23 10.07 2.08
CA GLY A 112 -10.91 11.50 1.98
C GLY A 112 -11.14 12.03 0.56
N LEU A 113 -10.74 11.30 -0.46
CA LEU A 113 -10.97 11.66 -1.85
C LEU A 113 -12.46 11.71 -2.18
N ASN A 114 -13.24 10.72 -1.77
CA ASN A 114 -14.69 10.70 -1.98
C ASN A 114 -15.39 11.89 -1.31
N ASN A 115 -14.96 12.27 -0.09
CA ASN A 115 -15.50 13.44 0.58
C ASN A 115 -15.15 14.75 -0.15
N THR A 116 -13.94 14.86 -0.69
CA THR A 116 -13.51 16.03 -1.45
C THR A 116 -14.34 16.18 -2.74
N PHE A 117 -14.64 15.09 -3.42
CA PHE A 117 -15.50 15.11 -4.61
C PHE A 117 -16.93 15.55 -4.26
N ASN A 118 -17.50 15.04 -3.17
CA ASN A 118 -18.83 15.44 -2.71
C ASN A 118 -18.92 16.93 -2.33
N ILE A 119 -17.83 17.51 -1.84
CA ILE A 119 -17.75 18.95 -1.53
C ILE A 119 -17.69 19.76 -2.82
N LEU A 120 -16.89 19.33 -3.80
CA LEU A 120 -16.79 19.99 -5.09
C LEU A 120 -18.13 19.99 -5.86
N ASP A 121 -18.94 18.94 -5.71
CA ASP A 121 -20.29 18.89 -6.29
C ASP A 121 -21.24 19.92 -5.71
N LYS A 122 -21.05 20.33 -4.46
CA LYS A 122 -21.88 21.37 -3.82
C LYS A 122 -21.54 22.79 -4.22
N PHE A 123 -20.36 23.02 -4.81
CA PHE A 123 -19.91 24.35 -5.28
C PHE A 123 -20.22 24.62 -6.75
N GLU A 124 -20.81 23.69 -7.45
CA GLU A 124 -21.42 23.88 -8.78
C GLU A 124 -22.92 24.17 -8.66
#